data_6e3614927e2ff86f469ad4c4775beb03
#
_entry.id   6e3614927e2ff86f469ad4c4775beb03
#
_cell.length_a   1.000
_cell.length_b   1.000
_cell.length_c   1.000
_cell.angle_alpha   90.00
_cell.angle_beta   90.00
_cell.angle_gamma   90.00
#
_symmetry.space_group_name_H-M   'P 1'
#
loop_
_entity.id
_entity.type
_entity.pdbx_description
1 polymer ?
#
loop_
_entity_poly.entity_id
_entity_poly.type
_entity_poly.pdbx_seq_one_letter_code
_entity_poly.pdbx_strand_id
1 'polypeptide(L)'
;RKGLPDFDLEFTDSLREYRYVRYSINFLVAADERITAYLYIPNNTGSIQIFPAMLALHETDSIGKGSVDGQGVNKNLAYAKELAQRGYIVIAPDYPGFGAMQDYDFNDDRYESGTMKGIFDHMRCVDLLQSMSNVDPEKIGVIGHSLGGHNAIFVGAFDPRLKIVVSSCGWTLFD
;
A
#
# COMPACT_ATOMS: atom_id res chain seq x y z
N ARG A 1 -6.16 -5.88 15.72
CA ARG A 1 -7.64 -5.95 15.62
C ARG A 1 -8.09 -7.37 16.00
N LYS A 2 -9.02 -7.49 16.96
CA LYS A 2 -9.51 -8.83 17.39
C LYS A 2 -10.23 -9.51 16.23
N GLY A 3 -9.88 -10.79 15.98
CA GLY A 3 -10.59 -11.64 15.01
C GLY A 3 -10.03 -11.62 13.57
N LEU A 4 -8.99 -10.83 13.28
CA LEU A 4 -8.30 -10.93 12.00
C LEU A 4 -7.22 -12.02 12.06
N PRO A 5 -6.97 -12.73 10.93
CA PRO A 5 -5.93 -13.76 10.87
C PRO A 5 -4.53 -13.12 10.98
N ASP A 6 -3.54 -13.93 11.29
CA ASP A 6 -2.14 -13.59 11.06
C ASP A 6 -1.95 -13.27 9.57
N PHE A 7 -0.92 -12.49 9.24
CA PHE A 7 -0.73 -12.03 7.85
C PHE A 7 -0.40 -13.16 6.88
N ASP A 8 0.17 -14.28 7.37
CA ASP A 8 0.69 -15.35 6.51
C ASP A 8 1.46 -14.76 5.32
N LEU A 9 2.44 -13.90 5.66
CA LEU A 9 3.18 -13.08 4.71
C LEU A 9 4.11 -13.92 3.84
N GLU A 10 3.93 -13.85 2.54
CA GLU A 10 4.76 -14.53 1.54
C GLU A 10 5.55 -13.52 0.72
N PHE A 11 6.84 -13.80 0.53
CA PHE A 11 7.75 -13.08 -0.36
C PHE A 11 7.88 -13.87 -1.65
N THR A 12 7.37 -13.34 -2.76
CA THR A 12 7.32 -14.06 -4.03
C THR A 12 8.47 -13.67 -4.98
N ASP A 13 8.99 -12.45 -4.84
CA ASP A 13 10.11 -11.94 -5.65
C ASP A 13 10.81 -10.79 -4.93
N SER A 14 12.05 -10.45 -5.37
CA SER A 14 12.76 -9.30 -4.86
C SER A 14 13.62 -8.62 -5.92
N LEU A 15 13.67 -7.29 -5.88
CA LEU A 15 14.55 -6.46 -6.68
C LEU A 15 15.42 -5.62 -5.76
N ARG A 16 16.75 -5.81 -5.83
CA ARG A 16 17.70 -5.01 -5.06
C ARG A 16 18.11 -3.77 -5.85
N GLU A 17 17.88 -2.64 -5.25
CA GLU A 17 18.30 -1.33 -5.72
C GLU A 17 19.41 -0.75 -4.83
N TYR A 18 20.05 0.33 -5.24
CA TYR A 18 21.17 0.92 -4.49
C TYR A 18 20.80 1.34 -3.07
N ARG A 19 19.58 1.87 -2.86
CA ARG A 19 19.14 2.43 -1.57
C ARG A 19 18.09 1.59 -0.84
N TYR A 20 17.46 0.61 -1.50
CA TYR A 20 16.41 -0.22 -0.92
C TYR A 20 16.34 -1.59 -1.60
N VAL A 21 15.61 -2.50 -0.98
CA VAL A 21 15.12 -3.71 -1.63
C VAL A 21 13.61 -3.60 -1.77
N ARG A 22 13.08 -3.83 -2.98
CA ARG A 22 11.66 -4.01 -3.23
C ARG A 22 11.33 -5.49 -3.23
N TYR A 23 10.40 -5.88 -2.40
CA TYR A 23 9.84 -7.23 -2.38
C TYR A 23 8.45 -7.23 -3.02
N SER A 24 8.17 -8.25 -3.82
CA SER A 24 6.79 -8.61 -4.18
C SER A 24 6.27 -9.51 -3.07
N ILE A 25 5.16 -9.13 -2.45
CA ILE A 25 4.56 -9.85 -1.34
C ILE A 25 3.08 -10.14 -1.62
N ASN A 26 2.57 -11.17 -0.96
CA ASN A 26 1.15 -11.34 -0.75
C ASN A 26 0.90 -11.69 0.73
N PHE A 27 -0.27 -11.34 1.25
CA PHE A 27 -0.61 -11.60 2.64
C PHE A 27 -2.12 -11.62 2.88
N LEU A 28 -2.55 -12.31 3.95
CA LEU A 28 -3.94 -12.39 4.35
C LEU A 28 -4.46 -11.06 4.91
N VAL A 29 -5.54 -10.56 4.33
CA VAL A 29 -6.32 -9.43 4.86
C VAL A 29 -7.54 -9.93 5.64
N ALA A 30 -8.13 -11.05 5.24
CA ALA A 30 -9.17 -11.78 5.94
C ALA A 30 -8.84 -13.29 5.91
N ALA A 31 -9.64 -14.14 6.54
CA ALA A 31 -9.33 -15.58 6.69
C ALA A 31 -9.16 -16.31 5.36
N ASP A 32 -9.82 -15.85 4.32
CA ASP A 32 -9.91 -16.44 2.99
C ASP A 32 -9.53 -15.46 1.86
N GLU A 33 -9.00 -14.28 2.22
CA GLU A 33 -8.62 -13.24 1.26
C GLU A 33 -7.16 -12.83 1.40
N ARG A 34 -6.46 -12.83 0.28
CA ARG A 34 -5.09 -12.31 0.15
C ARG A 34 -5.06 -11.13 -0.79
N ILE A 35 -4.16 -10.20 -0.52
CA ILE A 35 -3.82 -9.13 -1.46
C ILE A 35 -2.35 -9.17 -1.81
N THR A 36 -2.02 -8.59 -2.94
CA THR A 36 -0.65 -8.44 -3.43
C THR A 36 -0.17 -7.02 -3.21
N ALA A 37 1.11 -6.87 -2.88
CA ALA A 37 1.74 -5.57 -2.70
C ALA A 37 3.22 -5.58 -3.08
N TYR A 38 3.78 -4.38 -3.33
CA TYR A 38 5.21 -4.15 -3.21
C TYR A 38 5.53 -3.64 -1.81
N LEU A 39 6.57 -4.21 -1.20
CA LEU A 39 7.14 -3.75 0.06
C LEU A 39 8.58 -3.29 -0.19
N TYR A 40 8.84 -2.01 0.09
CA TYR A 40 10.16 -1.42 -0.07
C TYR A 40 10.78 -1.25 1.31
N ILE A 41 11.97 -1.81 1.48
CA ILE A 41 12.74 -1.72 2.72
C ILE A 41 14.08 -1.04 2.40
N PRO A 42 14.38 0.13 3.00
CA PRO A 42 15.67 0.80 2.83
C PRO A 42 16.82 -0.12 3.22
N ASN A 43 17.93 -0.07 2.46
CA ASN A 43 19.13 -0.80 2.79
C ASN A 43 19.69 -0.28 4.11
N ASN A 44 19.88 -1.18 5.08
CA ASN A 44 20.45 -0.83 6.38
C ASN A 44 21.98 -0.94 6.34
N THR A 45 22.67 0.09 6.82
CA THR A 45 24.13 0.18 6.81
C THR A 45 24.76 -0.17 8.17
N GLY A 46 24.12 -1.04 8.98
CA GLY A 46 24.80 -1.68 10.11
C GLY A 46 24.37 -1.30 11.52
N SER A 47 23.33 -0.52 11.74
CA SER A 47 22.69 -0.31 13.04
C SER A 47 21.19 -0.58 12.96
N ILE A 48 20.55 -0.95 14.08
CA ILE A 48 19.10 -1.05 14.16
C ILE A 48 18.53 0.35 13.88
N GLN A 49 17.92 0.51 12.72
CA GLN A 49 17.35 1.79 12.31
C GLN A 49 15.82 1.66 12.25
N ILE A 50 15.14 2.63 12.83
CA ILE A 50 13.67 2.76 12.78
C ILE A 50 13.33 3.79 11.72
N PHE A 51 12.44 3.45 10.81
CA PHE A 51 12.08 4.25 9.64
C PHE A 51 10.64 4.77 9.72
N PRO A 52 10.36 5.95 9.18
CA PRO A 52 8.99 6.32 8.86
C PRO A 52 8.46 5.40 7.75
N ALA A 53 7.14 5.24 7.69
CA ALA A 53 6.52 4.39 6.68
C ALA A 53 5.42 5.11 5.91
N MET A 54 5.19 4.66 4.67
CA MET A 54 4.15 5.19 3.79
C MET A 54 3.37 4.07 3.11
N LEU A 55 2.05 4.23 3.11
CA LEU A 55 1.15 3.51 2.22
C LEU A 55 1.05 4.30 0.91
N ALA A 56 1.42 3.70 -0.22
CA ALA A 56 1.42 4.35 -1.53
C ALA A 56 0.37 3.72 -2.44
N LEU A 57 -0.66 4.48 -2.79
CA LEU A 57 -1.87 4.01 -3.46
C LEU A 57 -1.88 4.46 -4.93
N HIS A 58 -1.96 3.49 -5.85
CA HIS A 58 -1.90 3.75 -7.28
C HIS A 58 -3.20 4.33 -7.84
N GLU A 59 -3.10 5.00 -8.98
CA GLU A 59 -4.21 5.49 -9.78
C GLU A 59 -4.91 4.35 -10.56
N THR A 60 -5.92 4.73 -11.36
CA THR A 60 -6.60 3.81 -12.29
C THR A 60 -5.66 3.45 -13.45
N ASP A 61 -4.86 2.41 -13.26
CA ASP A 61 -3.95 1.87 -14.28
C ASP A 61 -3.96 0.34 -14.16
N SER A 62 -4.06 -0.34 -15.31
CA SER A 62 -4.12 -1.81 -15.38
C SER A 62 -2.91 -2.51 -14.74
N ILE A 63 -1.75 -1.85 -14.67
CA ILE A 63 -0.55 -2.39 -14.02
C ILE A 63 -0.57 -2.26 -12.48
N GLY A 64 -1.62 -1.64 -11.91
CA GLY A 64 -1.79 -1.50 -10.47
C GLY A 64 -0.58 -0.86 -9.77
N LYS A 65 -0.08 -1.51 -8.73
CA LYS A 65 1.09 -1.05 -7.94
C LYS A 65 2.36 -0.79 -8.77
N GLY A 66 2.44 -1.34 -9.98
CA GLY A 66 3.56 -1.07 -10.90
C GLY A 66 3.68 0.40 -11.30
N SER A 67 2.56 1.14 -11.33
CA SER A 67 2.58 2.56 -11.71
C SER A 67 3.34 3.40 -10.68
N VAL A 68 3.13 3.15 -9.39
CA VAL A 68 3.82 3.87 -8.29
C VAL A 68 5.28 3.42 -8.10
N ASP A 69 5.67 2.34 -8.75
CA ASP A 69 7.07 1.90 -8.90
C ASP A 69 7.78 2.51 -10.13
N GLY A 70 7.03 3.26 -10.96
CA GLY A 70 7.53 3.87 -12.18
C GLY A 70 7.59 2.92 -13.38
N GLN A 71 6.85 1.81 -13.35
CA GLN A 71 6.73 0.89 -14.49
C GLN A 71 5.75 1.41 -15.54
N GLY A 72 4.85 2.33 -15.15
CA GLY A 72 3.87 2.94 -16.05
C GLY A 72 4.47 3.92 -17.05
N VAL A 73 3.62 4.42 -17.95
CA VAL A 73 3.98 5.43 -18.95
C VAL A 73 4.37 6.75 -18.29
N ASN A 74 3.63 7.17 -17.27
CA ASN A 74 3.90 8.40 -16.53
C ASN A 74 4.90 8.16 -15.40
N LYS A 75 6.16 8.48 -15.64
CA LYS A 75 7.25 8.32 -14.68
C LYS A 75 7.14 9.22 -13.43
N ASN A 76 6.35 10.29 -13.50
CA ASN A 76 6.13 11.19 -12.35
C ASN A 76 5.27 10.56 -11.26
N LEU A 77 4.63 9.42 -11.53
CA LEU A 77 3.83 8.68 -10.56
C LEU A 77 4.64 7.65 -9.73
N ALA A 78 5.96 7.60 -9.90
CA ALA A 78 6.86 6.68 -9.19
C ALA A 78 7.07 7.05 -7.70
N TYR A 79 6.06 7.57 -7.00
CA TYR A 79 6.22 8.10 -5.64
C TYR A 79 6.52 7.02 -4.58
N ALA A 80 6.14 5.77 -4.79
CA ALA A 80 6.55 4.69 -3.88
C ALA A 80 8.07 4.48 -3.94
N LYS A 81 8.61 4.37 -5.16
CA LYS A 81 10.06 4.29 -5.42
C LYS A 81 10.81 5.50 -4.87
N GLU A 82 10.31 6.69 -5.13
CA GLU A 82 10.91 7.95 -4.68
C GLU A 82 10.97 8.07 -3.14
N LEU A 83 9.94 7.65 -2.44
CA LEU A 83 9.90 7.61 -0.98
C LEU A 83 10.88 6.58 -0.42
N ALA A 84 10.95 5.37 -1.02
CA ALA A 84 11.90 4.34 -0.63
C ALA A 84 13.36 4.83 -0.78
N GLN A 85 13.67 5.54 -1.85
CA GLN A 85 14.99 6.17 -2.07
C GLN A 85 15.34 7.22 -1.01
N ARG A 86 14.34 7.81 -0.36
CA ARG A 86 14.48 8.80 0.71
C ARG A 86 14.46 8.20 2.11
N GLY A 87 14.45 6.87 2.21
CA GLY A 87 14.57 6.16 3.49
C GLY A 87 13.24 5.89 4.19
N TYR A 88 12.13 5.86 3.47
CA TYR A 88 10.86 5.38 3.99
C TYR A 88 10.72 3.88 3.75
N ILE A 89 10.13 3.14 4.69
CA ILE A 89 9.52 1.84 4.37
C ILE A 89 8.21 2.14 3.66
N VAL A 90 8.00 1.52 2.50
CA VAL A 90 6.79 1.79 1.70
C VAL A 90 6.08 0.49 1.39
N ILE A 91 4.75 0.47 1.56
CA ILE A 91 3.89 -0.59 1.05
C ILE A 91 2.98 -0.03 -0.03
N ALA A 92 2.94 -0.69 -1.18
CA ALA A 92 2.10 -0.32 -2.31
C ALA A 92 1.25 -1.54 -2.72
N PRO A 93 0.00 -1.64 -2.26
CA PRO A 93 -0.90 -2.74 -2.64
C PRO A 93 -1.48 -2.54 -4.04
N ASP A 94 -1.90 -3.65 -4.67
CA ASP A 94 -2.88 -3.57 -5.75
C ASP A 94 -4.26 -3.26 -5.16
N TYR A 95 -5.01 -2.42 -5.85
CA TYR A 95 -6.44 -2.26 -5.59
C TYR A 95 -7.21 -3.37 -6.31
N PRO A 96 -8.29 -3.92 -5.74
CA PRO A 96 -9.12 -4.93 -6.40
C PRO A 96 -9.54 -4.51 -7.81
N GLY A 97 -9.35 -5.40 -8.78
CA GLY A 97 -9.59 -5.14 -10.20
C GLY A 97 -8.36 -4.60 -10.98
N PHE A 98 -7.19 -4.43 -10.32
CA PHE A 98 -5.97 -3.93 -10.96
C PHE A 98 -4.75 -4.80 -10.64
N GLY A 99 -3.73 -4.69 -11.49
CA GLY A 99 -2.46 -5.39 -11.31
C GLY A 99 -2.63 -6.90 -11.20
N ALA A 100 -2.06 -7.50 -10.16
CA ALA A 100 -2.20 -8.93 -9.90
C ALA A 100 -3.58 -9.33 -9.33
N MET A 101 -4.46 -8.36 -9.06
CA MET A 101 -5.83 -8.55 -8.59
C MET A 101 -6.87 -8.18 -9.67
N GLN A 102 -6.49 -8.17 -10.96
CA GLN A 102 -7.36 -7.78 -12.07
C GLN A 102 -8.63 -8.63 -12.20
N ASP A 103 -8.57 -9.90 -11.78
CA ASP A 103 -9.68 -10.85 -11.87
C ASP A 103 -10.57 -10.86 -10.62
N TYR A 104 -10.45 -9.84 -9.74
CA TYR A 104 -11.27 -9.74 -8.54
C TYR A 104 -12.75 -9.58 -8.89
N ASP A 105 -13.60 -10.47 -8.37
CA ASP A 105 -15.05 -10.45 -8.64
C ASP A 105 -15.78 -9.62 -7.57
N PHE A 106 -16.18 -8.41 -7.93
CA PHE A 106 -16.99 -7.54 -7.07
C PHE A 106 -18.44 -8.02 -6.86
N ASN A 107 -18.92 -9.01 -7.64
CA ASN A 107 -20.28 -9.56 -7.46
C ASN A 107 -20.32 -10.66 -6.40
N ASP A 108 -19.21 -11.34 -6.17
CA ASP A 108 -19.03 -12.36 -5.11
C ASP A 108 -18.30 -11.76 -3.89
N ASP A 109 -18.55 -10.49 -3.62
CA ASP A 109 -17.86 -9.71 -2.60
C ASP A 109 -18.73 -9.57 -1.34
N ARG A 110 -18.12 -9.63 -0.17
CA ARG A 110 -18.74 -9.39 1.13
C ARG A 110 -18.82 -7.90 1.49
N TYR A 111 -18.23 -7.03 0.67
CA TYR A 111 -18.17 -5.59 0.90
C TYR A 111 -19.25 -4.87 0.11
N GLU A 112 -19.85 -3.83 0.68
CA GLU A 112 -20.90 -3.05 0.02
C GLU A 112 -20.41 -2.29 -1.22
N SER A 113 -19.10 -2.10 -1.36
CA SER A 113 -18.48 -1.44 -2.52
C SER A 113 -16.99 -1.74 -2.61
N GLY A 114 -16.43 -1.57 -3.81
CA GLY A 114 -14.97 -1.65 -4.02
C GLY A 114 -14.19 -0.64 -3.17
N THR A 115 -14.78 0.53 -2.87
CA THR A 115 -14.17 1.50 -1.95
C THR A 115 -14.07 0.94 -0.53
N MET A 116 -15.11 0.28 -0.02
CA MET A 116 -15.08 -0.35 1.30
C MET A 116 -14.05 -1.47 1.37
N LYS A 117 -13.98 -2.30 0.33
CA LYS A 117 -12.94 -3.33 0.19
C LYS A 117 -11.54 -2.69 0.22
N GLY A 118 -11.30 -1.66 -0.60
CA GLY A 118 -10.04 -0.94 -0.63
C GLY A 118 -9.64 -0.34 0.72
N ILE A 119 -10.57 0.31 1.43
CA ILE A 119 -10.33 0.84 2.77
C ILE A 119 -9.87 -0.28 3.72
N PHE A 120 -10.57 -1.41 3.71
CA PHE A 120 -10.23 -2.55 4.57
C PHE A 120 -8.83 -3.07 4.26
N ASP A 121 -8.49 -3.30 2.99
CA ASP A 121 -7.18 -3.75 2.55
C ASP A 121 -6.07 -2.77 2.95
N HIS A 122 -6.31 -1.48 2.74
CA HIS A 122 -5.36 -0.44 3.10
C HIS A 122 -5.12 -0.36 4.62
N MET A 123 -6.16 -0.54 5.43
CA MET A 123 -6.02 -0.62 6.89
C MET A 123 -5.22 -1.87 7.30
N ARG A 124 -5.33 -3.00 6.58
CA ARG A 124 -4.50 -4.19 6.79
C ARG A 124 -3.04 -3.97 6.38
N CYS A 125 -2.80 -3.16 5.34
CA CYS A 125 -1.43 -2.71 5.01
C CYS A 125 -0.82 -1.90 6.16
N VAL A 126 -1.59 -1.01 6.80
CA VAL A 126 -1.15 -0.26 7.98
C VAL A 126 -0.89 -1.18 9.17
N ASP A 127 -1.73 -2.21 9.38
CA ASP A 127 -1.49 -3.23 10.42
C ASP A 127 -0.14 -3.95 10.17
N LEU A 128 0.15 -4.31 8.92
CA LEU A 128 1.41 -4.96 8.55
C LEU A 128 2.60 -4.03 8.80
N LEU A 129 2.55 -2.78 8.34
CA LEU A 129 3.59 -1.79 8.60
C LEU A 129 3.85 -1.63 10.11
N GLN A 130 2.79 -1.51 10.91
CA GLN A 130 2.90 -1.33 12.35
C GLN A 130 3.46 -2.57 13.06
N SER A 131 3.32 -3.77 12.50
CA SER A 131 3.88 -5.00 13.06
C SER A 131 5.39 -5.15 12.83
N MET A 132 5.96 -4.36 11.91
CA MET A 132 7.38 -4.43 11.58
C MET A 132 8.23 -3.70 12.63
N SER A 133 9.20 -4.39 13.21
CA SER A 133 10.05 -3.85 14.29
C SER A 133 10.93 -2.65 13.90
N ASN A 134 11.12 -2.43 12.60
CA ASN A 134 11.89 -1.33 12.03
C ASN A 134 11.03 -0.17 11.50
N VAL A 135 9.72 -0.17 11.77
CA VAL A 135 8.80 0.94 11.47
C VAL A 135 8.55 1.77 12.73
N ASP A 136 8.59 3.09 12.59
CA ASP A 136 8.12 4.02 13.63
C ASP A 136 6.58 4.10 13.56
N PRO A 137 5.85 3.52 14.54
CA PRO A 137 4.40 3.47 14.50
C PRO A 137 3.73 4.86 14.60
N GLU A 138 4.48 5.87 15.06
CA GLU A 138 4.00 7.25 15.14
C GLU A 138 4.30 8.07 13.87
N LYS A 139 4.93 7.44 12.86
CA LYS A 139 5.31 8.09 11.61
C LYS A 139 4.86 7.28 10.38
N ILE A 140 3.60 6.90 10.37
CA ILE A 140 2.96 6.22 9.23
C ILE A 140 2.06 7.22 8.50
N GLY A 141 2.19 7.31 7.18
CA GLY A 141 1.37 8.16 6.34
C GLY A 141 0.80 7.43 5.12
N VAL A 142 -0.04 8.10 4.37
CA VAL A 142 -0.59 7.62 3.09
C VAL A 142 -0.48 8.68 2.01
N ILE A 143 -0.18 8.24 0.79
CA ILE A 143 -0.13 9.06 -0.41
C ILE A 143 -0.81 8.34 -1.57
N GLY A 144 -1.52 9.08 -2.42
CA GLY A 144 -2.09 8.54 -3.64
C GLY A 144 -2.47 9.62 -4.65
N HIS A 145 -2.59 9.20 -5.91
CA HIS A 145 -3.03 10.03 -7.04
C HIS A 145 -4.31 9.47 -7.64
N SER A 146 -5.22 10.34 -8.09
CA SER A 146 -6.50 9.96 -8.73
C SER A 146 -7.29 8.96 -7.86
N LEU A 147 -7.55 7.74 -8.31
CA LEU A 147 -8.17 6.66 -7.51
C LEU A 147 -7.40 6.43 -6.21
N GLY A 148 -6.06 6.38 -6.25
CA GLY A 148 -5.24 6.27 -5.04
C GLY A 148 -5.38 7.48 -4.12
N GLY A 149 -5.55 8.69 -4.69
CA GLY A 149 -5.81 9.92 -3.93
C GLY A 149 -7.17 9.87 -3.22
N HIS A 150 -8.20 9.37 -3.89
CA HIS A 150 -9.52 9.10 -3.32
C HIS A 150 -9.40 8.10 -2.15
N ASN A 151 -8.76 6.97 -2.38
CA ASN A 151 -8.56 5.96 -1.34
C ASN A 151 -7.72 6.47 -0.17
N ALA A 152 -6.72 7.34 -0.42
CA ALA A 152 -5.92 7.95 0.65
C ALA A 152 -6.78 8.81 1.60
N ILE A 153 -7.73 9.58 1.06
CA ILE A 153 -8.67 10.38 1.87
C ILE A 153 -9.50 9.46 2.74
N PHE A 154 -10.10 8.42 2.15
CA PHE A 154 -11.00 7.54 2.89
C PHE A 154 -10.27 6.71 3.94
N VAL A 155 -9.15 6.06 3.60
CA VAL A 155 -8.40 5.30 4.61
C VAL A 155 -7.87 6.21 5.73
N GLY A 156 -7.47 7.45 5.39
CA GLY A 156 -7.06 8.44 6.39
C GLY A 156 -8.17 8.86 7.34
N ALA A 157 -9.43 8.89 6.88
CA ALA A 157 -10.58 9.18 7.71
C ALA A 157 -10.93 8.01 8.65
N PHE A 158 -10.69 6.77 8.26
CA PHE A 158 -11.03 5.58 9.04
C PHE A 158 -9.88 5.04 9.90
N ASP A 159 -8.62 5.41 9.59
CA ASP A 159 -7.46 4.90 10.33
C ASP A 159 -6.67 6.03 11.01
N PRO A 160 -6.88 6.27 12.31
CA PRO A 160 -6.23 7.37 13.06
C PRO A 160 -4.72 7.17 13.25
N ARG A 161 -4.18 6.01 12.86
CA ARG A 161 -2.73 5.75 12.88
C ARG A 161 -1.99 6.48 11.76
N LEU A 162 -2.70 6.86 10.71
CA LEU A 162 -2.14 7.65 9.61
C LEU A 162 -1.99 9.10 10.03
N LYS A 163 -0.76 9.57 10.16
CA LYS A 163 -0.41 10.93 10.65
C LYS A 163 -0.38 11.96 9.53
N ILE A 164 -0.21 11.52 8.29
CA ILE A 164 -0.19 12.36 7.09
C ILE A 164 -1.02 11.67 6.01
N VAL A 165 -1.89 12.46 5.37
CA VAL A 165 -2.68 12.04 4.21
C VAL A 165 -2.35 12.99 3.06
N VAL A 166 -1.81 12.44 1.97
CA VAL A 166 -1.49 13.20 0.76
C VAL A 166 -2.36 12.69 -0.38
N SER A 167 -3.28 13.52 -0.83
CA SER A 167 -4.17 13.21 -1.95
C SER A 167 -3.88 14.15 -3.11
N SER A 168 -3.53 13.58 -4.25
CA SER A 168 -3.36 14.30 -5.51
C SER A 168 -4.51 13.94 -6.46
N CYS A 169 -5.32 14.93 -6.84
CA CYS A 169 -6.46 14.77 -7.76
C CYS A 169 -7.47 13.67 -7.34
N GLY A 170 -7.58 13.39 -6.03
CA GLY A 170 -8.45 12.32 -5.50
C GLY A 170 -9.78 12.81 -4.96
N TRP A 171 -10.04 14.10 -4.96
CA TRP A 171 -11.28 14.67 -4.44
C TRP A 171 -12.31 14.85 -5.55
N THR A 172 -13.52 14.39 -5.31
CA THR A 172 -14.70 14.67 -6.13
C THR A 172 -15.94 14.84 -5.23
N LEU A 173 -16.93 15.56 -5.71
CA LEU A 173 -18.26 15.58 -5.09
C LEU A 173 -18.97 14.29 -5.51
N PHE A 174 -19.64 13.65 -4.55
CA PHE A 174 -20.61 12.59 -4.83
C PHE A 174 -22.00 13.26 -4.87
N ASP A 175 -22.57 13.35 -6.05
CA ASP A 175 -23.95 13.83 -6.25
C ASP A 175 -24.95 12.68 -6.04
#